data_15b3066041fe66741c22d9440014142b
#
_entry.id   15b3066041fe66741c22d9440014142b
#
_cell.length_a   1.000
_cell.length_b   1.000
_cell.length_c   1.000
_cell.angle_alpha   90.00
_cell.angle_beta   90.00
_cell.angle_gamma   90.00
#
_symmetry.space_group_name_H-M   'P 1'
#
loop_
_entity.id
_entity.type
_entity.pdbx_description
1 polymer ?
#
loop_
_entity_poly.entity_id
_entity_poly.type
_entity_poly.pdbx_seq_one_letter_code
_entity_poly.pdbx_strand_id
1 'polypeptide(L)'
;MINYSYVLLAASAAVLLAQPPPPPGGPGGFGGFGGPGGPMGQRRELLKEYDKDGDKRLNTAERAAAREFLAKQPARGMRFGRGGEPPAPPQPGPKLTPKDVKIYGKEALYDPKVLRTLFLEFENPDWEKELAAFYHTDVEVPAKLTVDGKVYPNVGVHFRGASSFMMTPEGRKRSLNISLDFMDEDQRLGGYRTLNLLNANGDPTMLRSALYLHIARQYIPAPKANFMRVVINGESWGVYPSVQQFNSDFVEEWFKTTKGARWKAPGSPNGRAGLSYIGDDPAAYKKIYEIKSKDSAKSWAALMNLCKVLNQTPPDKLEAALEPILDIDGALKFLALDKALINNDGYWTRASDYSLYLDEKGRFHVFPHDANETLAPAEMMGMGRGPRGPGGPGGPGGPPNGPPPGPPPGFTPPPQNAKLDPFAGSADPNKALIVKLLAVPALRQRYLGYIRDIATNWLDWKKLGPIATGYQALLLADVKTDTRKLYSTESFEKAVTEETSYPAMGPFGARPHMGLKPFVEQRREFLMEYKEPVKKN
;
A
#
# COMPACT_ATOMS: atom_id res chain seq x y z
N MET A 1 -61.41 -61.55 -17.32
CA MET A 1 -60.74 -60.79 -18.39
C MET A 1 -59.93 -59.65 -17.71
N ILE A 2 -58.63 -59.90 -17.58
CA ILE A 2 -57.73 -59.02 -16.85
C ILE A 2 -56.82 -58.38 -17.89
N ASN A 3 -56.89 -57.01 -18.01
CA ASN A 3 -56.01 -56.24 -18.89
C ASN A 3 -54.83 -55.72 -18.09
N TYR A 4 -53.63 -56.14 -18.47
CA TYR A 4 -52.35 -55.56 -17.97
C TYR A 4 -51.85 -54.52 -18.96
N SER A 5 -51.73 -53.30 -18.50
CA SER A 5 -51.04 -52.24 -19.23
C SER A 5 -49.62 -52.16 -18.72
N TYR A 6 -48.63 -52.35 -19.60
CA TYR A 6 -47.21 -52.18 -19.33
C TYR A 6 -46.85 -50.72 -19.49
N VAL A 7 -46.26 -50.07 -18.44
CA VAL A 7 -45.63 -48.77 -18.49
C VAL A 7 -44.14 -49.00 -18.77
N LEU A 8 -43.68 -48.55 -19.92
CA LEU A 8 -42.23 -48.47 -20.26
C LEU A 8 -41.59 -47.25 -19.58
N LEU A 9 -40.70 -47.51 -18.63
CA LEU A 9 -39.77 -46.49 -18.14
C LEU A 9 -38.56 -46.43 -19.11
N ALA A 10 -38.42 -45.31 -19.81
CA ALA A 10 -37.21 -44.99 -20.56
C ALA A 10 -36.18 -44.37 -19.61
N ALA A 11 -35.11 -45.09 -19.32
CA ALA A 11 -33.95 -44.58 -18.59
C ALA A 11 -33.01 -43.83 -19.58
N SER A 12 -32.97 -42.52 -19.50
CA SER A 12 -31.99 -41.71 -20.23
C SER A 12 -30.65 -41.72 -19.48
N ALA A 13 -29.69 -42.47 -19.98
CA ALA A 13 -28.30 -42.41 -19.52
C ALA A 13 -27.64 -41.14 -20.05
N ALA A 14 -27.39 -40.16 -19.18
CA ALA A 14 -26.54 -39.01 -19.48
C ALA A 14 -25.08 -39.46 -19.48
N VAL A 15 -24.47 -39.47 -20.67
CA VAL A 15 -23.03 -39.68 -20.84
C VAL A 15 -22.35 -38.38 -20.44
N LEU A 16 -21.69 -38.34 -19.27
CA LEU A 16 -20.73 -37.28 -18.91
C LEU A 16 -19.49 -37.45 -19.81
N LEU A 17 -19.39 -36.62 -20.83
CA LEU A 17 -18.15 -36.44 -21.57
C LEU A 17 -17.17 -35.69 -20.64
N ALA A 18 -16.18 -36.41 -20.12
CA ALA A 18 -15.04 -35.83 -19.44
C ALA A 18 -14.28 -34.92 -20.41
N GLN A 19 -14.18 -33.63 -20.08
CA GLN A 19 -13.31 -32.72 -20.81
C GLN A 19 -11.85 -33.16 -20.65
N PRO A 20 -11.04 -33.17 -21.71
CA PRO A 20 -9.62 -33.45 -21.58
C PRO A 20 -8.93 -32.37 -20.72
N PRO A 21 -7.87 -32.73 -19.96
CA PRO A 21 -7.09 -31.76 -19.21
C PRO A 21 -6.49 -30.71 -20.15
N PRO A 22 -6.41 -29.46 -19.71
CA PRO A 22 -5.80 -28.40 -20.52
C PRO A 22 -4.34 -28.75 -20.80
N PRO A 23 -3.83 -28.39 -22.00
CA PRO A 23 -2.44 -28.68 -22.37
C PRO A 23 -1.46 -27.98 -21.41
N PRO A 24 -0.27 -28.55 -21.16
CA PRO A 24 0.74 -27.91 -20.34
C PRO A 24 1.14 -26.57 -20.95
N GLY A 25 1.06 -25.52 -20.14
CA GLY A 25 1.30 -24.15 -20.56
C GLY A 25 2.66 -23.99 -21.22
N GLY A 26 2.66 -23.42 -22.41
CA GLY A 26 3.86 -23.04 -23.14
C GLY A 26 4.64 -21.93 -22.40
N PRO A 27 5.96 -21.81 -22.61
CA PRO A 27 6.80 -20.81 -21.96
C PRO A 27 6.48 -19.41 -22.51
N GLY A 28 5.93 -18.50 -21.70
CA GLY A 28 5.79 -17.10 -22.07
C GLY A 28 4.53 -16.36 -21.64
N GLY A 29 3.96 -16.66 -20.46
CA GLY A 29 3.01 -15.78 -19.81
C GLY A 29 3.74 -14.75 -18.96
N PHE A 30 3.51 -13.45 -19.17
CA PHE A 30 3.95 -12.39 -18.25
C PHE A 30 3.48 -12.75 -16.84
N GLY A 31 4.38 -13.21 -15.98
CA GLY A 31 4.14 -13.41 -14.56
C GLY A 31 3.73 -12.06 -13.98
N GLY A 32 2.47 -11.96 -13.50
CA GLY A 32 1.97 -10.76 -12.89
C GLY A 32 2.85 -10.36 -11.69
N PHE A 33 2.87 -9.07 -11.34
CA PHE A 33 3.69 -8.46 -10.27
C PHE A 33 3.63 -9.19 -8.91
N GLY A 34 2.67 -10.06 -8.67
CA GLY A 34 2.44 -10.80 -7.42
C GLY A 34 2.31 -12.32 -7.56
N GLY A 35 2.71 -12.94 -8.68
CA GLY A 35 2.72 -14.41 -8.83
C GLY A 35 3.97 -15.05 -8.24
N PRO A 36 3.98 -16.41 -8.02
CA PRO A 36 5.16 -17.14 -7.54
C PRO A 36 6.32 -17.12 -8.54
N GLY A 37 6.97 -16.05 -8.79
CA GLY A 37 8.00 -15.83 -9.80
C GLY A 37 8.03 -14.41 -10.32
N GLY A 38 7.05 -13.57 -9.94
CA GLY A 38 7.07 -12.13 -10.22
C GLY A 38 8.09 -11.40 -9.33
N PRO A 39 8.41 -10.13 -9.63
CA PRO A 39 9.36 -9.32 -8.84
C PRO A 39 8.91 -9.12 -7.39
N MET A 40 7.65 -9.39 -7.07
CA MET A 40 7.03 -9.41 -5.74
C MET A 40 6.77 -10.84 -5.23
N GLY A 41 7.52 -11.82 -5.73
CA GLY A 41 7.45 -13.21 -5.30
C GLY A 41 7.77 -13.39 -3.81
N GLN A 42 7.68 -14.61 -3.33
CA GLN A 42 7.93 -14.96 -1.93
C GLN A 42 9.24 -14.36 -1.39
N ARG A 43 9.18 -13.74 -0.20
CA ARG A 43 10.36 -13.25 0.53
C ARG A 43 11.39 -14.37 0.65
N ARG A 44 12.67 -14.08 0.34
CA ARG A 44 13.71 -15.09 0.43
C ARG A 44 14.17 -15.23 1.89
N GLU A 45 14.19 -16.45 2.39
CA GLU A 45 14.71 -16.78 3.70
C GLU A 45 16.23 -17.08 3.57
N LEU A 46 17.07 -16.19 4.11
CA LEU A 46 18.53 -16.33 4.13
C LEU A 46 19.05 -16.67 5.53
N LEU A 47 18.35 -16.25 6.58
CA LEU A 47 18.73 -16.55 7.96
C LEU A 47 18.91 -18.04 8.16
N LYS A 48 17.99 -18.87 7.67
CA LYS A 48 18.05 -20.32 7.80
C LYS A 48 19.35 -20.95 7.28
N GLU A 49 19.98 -20.33 6.27
CA GLU A 49 21.17 -20.87 5.59
C GLU A 49 22.45 -20.20 6.06
N TYR A 50 22.42 -18.89 6.35
CA TYR A 50 23.62 -18.07 6.59
C TYR A 50 23.83 -17.68 8.05
N ASP A 51 22.82 -17.76 8.91
CA ASP A 51 22.97 -17.58 10.36
C ASP A 51 23.65 -18.82 10.95
N LYS A 52 24.94 -18.71 11.19
CA LYS A 52 25.80 -19.83 11.67
C LYS A 52 25.86 -19.89 13.17
N ASP A 53 25.73 -18.76 13.86
CA ASP A 53 25.78 -18.69 15.31
C ASP A 53 24.39 -18.86 15.97
N GLY A 54 23.32 -18.83 15.16
CA GLY A 54 21.93 -19.12 15.60
C GLY A 54 21.26 -18.00 16.34
N ASP A 55 21.76 -16.76 16.23
CA ASP A 55 21.23 -15.59 16.91
C ASP A 55 20.03 -14.95 16.19
N LYS A 56 19.61 -15.53 15.05
CA LYS A 56 18.53 -15.10 14.14
C LYS A 56 18.83 -13.79 13.41
N ARG A 57 20.09 -13.48 13.22
CA ARG A 57 20.59 -12.32 12.49
C ARG A 57 21.79 -12.74 11.64
N LEU A 58 22.27 -11.85 10.79
CA LEU A 58 23.53 -12.08 10.11
C LEU A 58 24.56 -11.07 10.59
N ASN A 59 25.66 -11.56 11.16
CA ASN A 59 26.83 -10.75 11.46
C ASN A 59 27.56 -10.33 10.16
N THR A 60 28.60 -9.50 10.24
CA THR A 60 29.31 -8.95 9.08
C THR A 60 29.83 -10.01 8.12
N ALA A 61 30.41 -11.11 8.65
CA ALA A 61 30.94 -12.20 7.83
C ALA A 61 29.82 -13.00 7.13
N GLU A 62 28.75 -13.27 7.84
CA GLU A 62 27.57 -13.96 7.31
C GLU A 62 26.84 -13.14 6.25
N ARG A 63 26.71 -11.82 6.48
CA ARG A 63 26.17 -10.91 5.45
C ARG A 63 27.04 -10.89 4.19
N ALA A 64 28.37 -10.89 4.34
CA ALA A 64 29.28 -10.96 3.19
C ALA A 64 29.07 -12.24 2.38
N ALA A 65 29.01 -13.41 3.06
CA ALA A 65 28.76 -14.70 2.41
C ALA A 65 27.38 -14.75 1.71
N ALA A 66 26.33 -14.24 2.36
CA ALA A 66 24.99 -14.16 1.78
C ALA A 66 24.94 -13.21 0.56
N ARG A 67 25.64 -12.07 0.60
CA ARG A 67 25.76 -11.14 -0.55
C ARG A 67 26.50 -11.79 -1.72
N GLU A 68 27.57 -12.53 -1.48
CA GLU A 68 28.30 -13.27 -2.53
C GLU A 68 27.39 -14.29 -3.22
N PHE A 69 26.58 -15.02 -2.46
CA PHE A 69 25.59 -15.92 -3.01
C PHE A 69 24.54 -15.19 -3.85
N LEU A 70 23.99 -14.09 -3.33
CA LEU A 70 22.97 -13.30 -4.05
C LEU A 70 23.50 -12.71 -5.36
N ALA A 71 24.79 -12.30 -5.39
CA ALA A 71 25.42 -11.75 -6.60
C ALA A 71 25.54 -12.77 -7.74
N LYS A 72 25.61 -14.08 -7.40
CA LYS A 72 25.66 -15.19 -8.38
C LYS A 72 24.26 -15.58 -8.89
N GLN A 73 23.19 -15.08 -8.28
CA GLN A 73 21.83 -15.37 -8.71
C GLN A 73 21.40 -14.45 -9.85
N PRO A 74 20.54 -14.92 -10.77
CA PRO A 74 19.97 -14.06 -11.80
C PRO A 74 19.28 -12.85 -11.15
N ALA A 75 19.57 -11.65 -11.67
CA ALA A 75 19.02 -10.42 -11.14
C ALA A 75 17.49 -10.50 -11.09
N ARG A 76 16.91 -10.39 -9.89
CA ARG A 76 15.46 -10.30 -9.66
C ARG A 76 14.97 -8.89 -9.97
N GLY A 77 15.15 -8.41 -11.17
CA GLY A 77 14.66 -7.09 -11.55
C GLY A 77 14.04 -7.15 -12.93
N MET A 78 12.84 -6.62 -13.08
CA MET A 78 12.42 -6.18 -14.39
C MET A 78 13.42 -5.10 -14.82
N ARG A 79 14.25 -5.40 -15.82
CA ARG A 79 14.82 -4.36 -16.65
C ARG A 79 13.64 -3.72 -17.37
N PHE A 80 13.04 -2.69 -16.78
CA PHE A 80 12.23 -1.79 -17.57
C PHE A 80 13.14 -1.27 -18.67
N GLY A 81 12.82 -1.64 -19.92
CA GLY A 81 13.58 -1.21 -21.09
C GLY A 81 13.68 0.31 -21.07
N ARG A 82 14.79 0.82 -20.64
CA ARG A 82 15.13 2.23 -20.73
C ARG A 82 15.55 2.53 -22.17
N GLY A 83 14.63 3.07 -22.92
CA GLY A 83 14.98 3.84 -24.13
C GLY A 83 15.35 5.28 -23.74
N GLY A 84 16.33 5.48 -22.87
CA GLY A 84 16.83 6.79 -22.48
C GLY A 84 18.11 6.66 -21.67
N GLU A 85 18.96 7.68 -21.69
CA GLU A 85 20.14 7.75 -20.81
C GLU A 85 19.73 7.65 -19.35
N PRO A 86 20.49 6.90 -18.52
CA PRO A 86 20.27 6.87 -17.09
C PRO A 86 20.30 8.32 -16.55
N PRO A 87 19.40 8.70 -15.64
CA PRO A 87 19.48 10.03 -15.04
C PRO A 87 20.84 10.18 -14.37
N ALA A 88 21.44 11.37 -14.47
CA ALA A 88 22.70 11.68 -13.82
C ALA A 88 22.64 11.29 -12.32
N PRO A 89 23.70 10.70 -11.78
CA PRO A 89 23.74 10.38 -10.34
C PRO A 89 23.51 11.66 -9.53
N PRO A 90 22.75 11.55 -8.43
CA PRO A 90 22.49 12.72 -7.59
C PRO A 90 23.80 13.21 -6.95
N GLN A 91 23.91 14.52 -6.79
CA GLN A 91 25.02 15.10 -6.05
C GLN A 91 24.95 14.70 -4.57
N PRO A 92 26.08 14.59 -3.86
CA PRO A 92 26.09 14.40 -2.43
C PRO A 92 25.26 15.46 -1.71
N GLY A 93 24.55 15.06 -0.67
CA GLY A 93 23.81 15.98 0.19
C GLY A 93 24.72 16.76 1.15
N PRO A 94 24.20 17.79 1.81
CA PRO A 94 24.94 18.53 2.84
C PRO A 94 25.44 17.58 3.94
N LYS A 95 26.63 17.86 4.46
CA LYS A 95 27.17 17.18 5.64
C LYS A 95 26.50 17.76 6.88
N LEU A 96 26.00 16.87 7.75
CA LEU A 96 25.34 17.23 9.00
C LEU A 96 25.83 16.32 10.14
N THR A 97 25.97 16.94 11.31
CA THR A 97 26.26 16.24 12.56
C THR A 97 25.15 16.49 13.59
N PRO A 98 25.07 15.73 14.68
CA PRO A 98 24.07 15.98 15.73
C PRO A 98 24.15 17.38 16.37
N LYS A 99 25.28 18.10 16.23
CA LYS A 99 25.44 19.47 16.73
C LYS A 99 24.78 20.53 15.83
N ASP A 100 24.51 20.18 14.57
CA ASP A 100 23.99 21.11 13.56
C ASP A 100 22.46 21.14 13.54
N VAL A 101 21.79 20.34 14.38
CA VAL A 101 20.34 20.17 14.35
C VAL A 101 19.70 20.44 15.70
N LYS A 102 18.43 20.85 15.68
CA LYS A 102 17.65 21.05 16.88
C LYS A 102 17.33 19.70 17.55
N ILE A 103 17.44 19.67 18.87
CA ILE A 103 17.09 18.54 19.75
C ILE A 103 15.69 18.78 20.31
N TYR A 104 14.86 17.74 20.32
CA TYR A 104 13.49 17.76 20.81
C TYR A 104 13.35 16.75 21.96
N GLY A 105 13.46 17.22 23.18
CA GLY A 105 13.50 16.32 24.35
C GLY A 105 12.16 15.91 24.94
N LYS A 106 11.10 16.68 24.71
CA LYS A 106 9.78 16.49 25.32
C LYS A 106 8.66 16.23 24.33
N GLU A 107 8.84 16.58 23.10
CA GLU A 107 7.84 16.47 22.06
C GLU A 107 7.61 15.01 21.67
N ALA A 108 6.35 14.63 21.45
CA ALA A 108 6.01 13.27 21.00
C ALA A 108 6.71 12.91 19.68
N LEU A 109 7.00 11.63 19.44
CA LEU A 109 7.69 11.18 18.22
C LEU A 109 6.94 11.62 16.95
N TYR A 110 5.63 11.52 16.95
CA TYR A 110 4.76 11.88 15.83
C TYR A 110 4.11 13.27 16.01
N ASP A 111 4.78 14.21 16.73
CA ASP A 111 4.31 15.59 16.77
C ASP A 111 4.37 16.20 15.36
N PRO A 112 3.23 16.70 14.81
CA PRO A 112 3.17 17.22 13.45
C PRO A 112 3.93 18.55 13.23
N LYS A 113 4.37 19.20 14.32
CA LYS A 113 5.10 20.47 14.28
C LYS A 113 6.62 20.29 14.42
N VAL A 114 7.07 19.04 14.52
CA VAL A 114 8.46 18.69 14.81
C VAL A 114 9.08 17.98 13.62
N LEU A 115 10.20 18.49 13.12
CA LEU A 115 11.05 17.82 12.15
C LEU A 115 12.32 17.30 12.84
N ARG A 116 12.26 16.06 13.34
CA ARG A 116 13.43 15.38 13.95
C ARG A 116 14.42 14.96 12.90
N THR A 117 15.69 14.87 13.32
CA THR A 117 16.76 14.31 12.50
C THR A 117 17.19 12.96 13.03
N LEU A 118 17.20 11.97 12.15
CA LEU A 118 17.68 10.61 12.37
C LEU A 118 19.08 10.50 11.76
N PHE A 119 20.10 10.21 12.57
CA PHE A 119 21.45 9.95 12.10
C PHE A 119 21.68 8.44 12.09
N LEU A 120 21.78 7.85 10.90
CA LEU A 120 22.11 6.44 10.69
C LEU A 120 23.59 6.32 10.30
N GLU A 121 24.30 5.49 11.03
CA GLU A 121 25.71 5.18 10.74
C GLU A 121 25.82 3.68 10.48
N PHE A 122 26.11 3.32 9.24
CA PHE A 122 26.39 1.96 8.83
C PHE A 122 27.88 1.68 8.91
N GLU A 123 28.24 0.46 9.31
CA GLU A 123 29.62 -0.01 9.33
C GLU A 123 30.22 -0.04 7.92
N ASN A 124 29.43 -0.50 6.95
CA ASN A 124 29.86 -0.66 5.58
C ASN A 124 29.65 0.63 4.77
N PRO A 125 30.67 1.21 4.13
CA PRO A 125 30.50 2.41 3.30
C PRO A 125 29.62 2.17 2.06
N ASP A 126 29.48 0.93 1.57
CA ASP A 126 28.59 0.56 0.46
C ASP A 126 27.18 0.14 0.95
N TRP A 127 26.74 0.69 2.08
CA TRP A 127 25.47 0.39 2.75
C TRP A 127 24.25 0.36 1.83
N GLU A 128 24.18 1.25 0.83
CA GLU A 128 23.05 1.30 -0.10
C GLU A 128 22.98 0.02 -0.94
N LYS A 129 24.13 -0.45 -1.42
CA LYS A 129 24.24 -1.71 -2.18
C LYS A 129 23.98 -2.91 -1.28
N GLU A 130 24.39 -2.86 -0.02
CA GLU A 130 24.13 -3.91 0.96
C GLU A 130 22.63 -4.01 1.24
N LEU A 131 21.95 -2.91 1.55
CA LEU A 131 20.50 -2.88 1.72
C LEU A 131 19.75 -3.33 0.44
N ALA A 132 20.25 -2.96 -0.74
CA ALA A 132 19.65 -3.38 -2.00
C ALA A 132 19.83 -4.89 -2.28
N ALA A 133 20.97 -5.47 -1.90
CA ALA A 133 21.19 -6.91 -2.00
C ALA A 133 20.22 -7.71 -1.12
N PHE A 134 19.93 -7.23 0.08
CA PHE A 134 18.99 -7.85 1.01
C PHE A 134 17.53 -7.40 0.84
N TYR A 135 17.23 -6.61 -0.19
CA TYR A 135 15.85 -6.23 -0.48
C TYR A 135 14.98 -7.48 -0.71
N HIS A 136 13.80 -7.50 -0.06
CA HIS A 136 12.84 -8.60 -0.12
C HIS A 136 13.39 -9.96 0.40
N THR A 137 14.26 -9.88 1.41
CA THR A 137 14.77 -11.02 2.19
C THR A 137 14.38 -10.87 3.67
N ASP A 138 14.70 -11.84 4.49
CA ASP A 138 14.51 -11.82 5.94
C ASP A 138 15.67 -11.17 6.70
N VAL A 139 16.65 -10.58 5.99
CA VAL A 139 17.84 -9.96 6.57
C VAL A 139 17.64 -8.46 6.76
N GLU A 140 18.00 -7.96 7.93
CA GLU A 140 18.16 -6.54 8.25
C GLU A 140 19.64 -6.22 8.44
N VAL A 141 20.06 -5.04 8.01
CA VAL A 141 21.45 -4.59 8.14
C VAL A 141 21.57 -3.73 9.40
N PRO A 142 22.50 -4.07 10.32
CA PRO A 142 22.71 -3.29 11.53
C PRO A 142 23.21 -1.87 11.24
N ALA A 143 22.72 -0.90 12.01
CA ALA A 143 23.20 0.47 12.01
C ALA A 143 23.17 1.06 13.42
N LYS A 144 23.99 2.10 13.66
CA LYS A 144 23.85 2.96 14.83
C LYS A 144 22.89 4.09 14.48
N LEU A 145 21.87 4.31 15.30
CA LEU A 145 20.93 5.41 15.15
C LEU A 145 21.17 6.43 16.28
N THR A 146 21.28 7.72 15.92
CA THR A 146 21.29 8.82 16.90
C THR A 146 20.10 9.73 16.63
N VAL A 147 19.30 10.01 17.66
CA VAL A 147 18.14 10.90 17.61
C VAL A 147 18.08 11.74 18.88
N ASP A 148 17.88 13.03 18.76
CA ASP A 148 17.77 13.97 19.89
C ASP A 148 18.90 13.82 20.92
N GLY A 149 20.13 13.57 20.43
CA GLY A 149 21.31 13.36 21.26
C GLY A 149 21.43 11.98 21.92
N LYS A 150 20.42 11.13 21.81
CA LYS A 150 20.45 9.75 22.34
C LYS A 150 20.88 8.77 21.25
N VAL A 151 21.77 7.85 21.63
CA VAL A 151 22.25 6.77 20.76
C VAL A 151 21.41 5.51 20.98
N TYR A 152 21.00 4.89 19.88
CA TYR A 152 20.33 3.59 19.79
C TYR A 152 21.25 2.67 18.99
N PRO A 153 22.04 1.81 19.66
CA PRO A 153 22.98 0.92 18.98
C PRO A 153 22.22 -0.22 18.27
N ASN A 154 22.84 -0.71 17.20
CA ASN A 154 22.42 -1.95 16.54
C ASN A 154 20.92 -1.99 16.18
N VAL A 155 20.38 -0.92 15.58
CA VAL A 155 19.07 -0.97 14.97
C VAL A 155 19.13 -1.73 13.65
N GLY A 156 18.09 -2.51 13.32
CA GLY A 156 17.99 -3.20 12.03
C GLY A 156 17.43 -2.27 10.97
N VAL A 157 18.03 -2.24 9.79
CA VAL A 157 17.56 -1.40 8.67
C VAL A 157 17.37 -2.25 7.43
N HIS A 158 16.27 -2.04 6.71
CA HIS A 158 16.08 -2.61 5.37
C HIS A 158 15.29 -1.65 4.46
N PHE A 159 15.47 -1.80 3.14
CA PHE A 159 14.61 -1.12 2.18
C PHE A 159 13.23 -1.75 2.14
N ARG A 160 12.22 -0.89 2.03
CA ARG A 160 10.82 -1.31 1.91
C ARG A 160 10.17 -0.73 0.65
N GLY A 161 8.90 -1.10 0.46
CA GLY A 161 8.11 -0.73 -0.71
C GLY A 161 8.25 -1.77 -1.81
N ALA A 162 7.38 -1.73 -2.79
CA ALA A 162 7.38 -2.63 -3.92
C ALA A 162 7.70 -1.87 -5.21
N SER A 163 6.70 -1.29 -5.85
CA SER A 163 6.88 -0.41 -7.02
C SER A 163 7.80 0.78 -6.71
N SER A 164 7.62 1.40 -5.55
CA SER A 164 8.43 2.54 -5.11
C SER A 164 9.92 2.22 -4.95
N PHE A 165 10.29 0.98 -4.56
CA PHE A 165 11.68 0.54 -4.57
C PHE A 165 12.21 0.32 -5.98
N MET A 166 11.47 -0.45 -6.81
CA MET A 166 11.91 -0.81 -8.16
C MET A 166 12.00 0.39 -9.11
N MET A 167 11.13 1.38 -8.93
CA MET A 167 11.10 2.59 -9.77
C MET A 167 12.11 3.65 -9.32
N THR A 168 12.74 3.49 -8.15
CA THR A 168 13.69 4.46 -7.61
C THR A 168 15.13 4.03 -7.91
N PRO A 169 15.90 4.81 -8.70
CA PRO A 169 17.29 4.52 -8.99
C PRO A 169 18.18 4.51 -7.74
N GLU A 170 19.33 3.85 -7.83
CA GLU A 170 20.41 3.96 -6.84
C GLU A 170 20.82 5.43 -6.64
N GLY A 171 21.15 5.78 -5.41
CA GLY A 171 21.49 7.15 -5.03
C GLY A 171 20.29 8.08 -4.83
N ARG A 172 19.07 7.66 -5.13
CA ARG A 172 17.83 8.39 -4.83
C ARG A 172 17.15 7.83 -3.59
N LYS A 173 16.27 8.61 -2.98
CA LYS A 173 15.56 8.20 -1.75
C LYS A 173 14.71 6.97 -1.99
N ARG A 174 15.08 5.87 -1.33
CA ARG A 174 14.26 4.66 -1.18
C ARG A 174 13.63 4.63 0.21
N SER A 175 12.46 4.04 0.32
CA SER A 175 11.80 3.92 1.62
C SER A 175 12.56 2.97 2.55
N LEU A 176 12.67 3.36 3.83
CA LEU A 176 13.38 2.61 4.85
C LEU A 176 12.42 2.08 5.92
N ASN A 177 12.71 0.93 6.45
CA ASN A 177 12.19 0.44 7.71
C ASN A 177 13.36 0.36 8.71
N ILE A 178 13.13 0.82 9.93
CA ILE A 178 14.12 0.78 11.02
C ILE A 178 13.51 0.04 12.20
N SER A 179 14.08 -1.10 12.56
CA SER A 179 13.70 -1.91 13.71
C SER A 179 14.57 -1.53 14.90
N LEU A 180 13.99 -0.79 15.86
CA LEU A 180 14.71 -0.36 17.07
C LEU A 180 15.06 -1.57 17.94
N ASP A 181 14.14 -2.53 18.01
CA ASP A 181 14.21 -3.76 18.80
C ASP A 181 15.03 -4.89 18.13
N PHE A 182 15.86 -4.55 17.14
CA PHE A 182 16.62 -5.55 16.36
C PHE A 182 17.60 -6.38 17.21
N MET A 183 18.41 -5.75 18.05
CA MET A 183 19.36 -6.45 18.96
C MET A 183 18.89 -6.44 20.41
N ASP A 184 18.19 -5.40 20.83
CA ASP A 184 17.64 -5.22 22.16
C ASP A 184 16.11 -5.14 22.04
N GLU A 185 15.41 -6.20 22.46
CA GLU A 185 13.95 -6.32 22.35
C GLU A 185 13.20 -5.21 23.09
N ASP A 186 13.82 -4.54 24.04
CA ASP A 186 13.24 -3.43 24.82
C ASP A 186 13.60 -2.06 24.25
N GLN A 187 14.47 -1.97 23.28
CA GLN A 187 14.89 -0.70 22.71
C GLN A 187 13.73 0.00 21.96
N ARG A 188 13.41 1.23 22.36
CA ARG A 188 12.31 2.05 21.82
C ARG A 188 12.74 3.49 21.60
N LEU A 189 12.21 4.10 20.54
CA LEU A 189 12.25 5.55 20.32
C LEU A 189 10.85 6.13 20.54
N GLY A 190 10.69 6.93 21.58
CA GLY A 190 9.39 7.54 21.92
C GLY A 190 8.26 6.53 22.19
N GLY A 191 8.61 5.31 22.62
CA GLY A 191 7.67 4.20 22.84
C GLY A 191 7.45 3.28 21.63
N TYR A 192 8.06 3.57 20.49
CA TYR A 192 7.87 2.79 19.26
C TYR A 192 9.11 1.93 18.95
N ARG A 193 8.87 0.69 18.50
CA ARG A 193 9.90 -0.27 18.10
C ARG A 193 10.28 -0.18 16.63
N THR A 194 9.46 0.45 15.80
CA THR A 194 9.66 0.47 14.35
C THR A 194 9.36 1.84 13.77
N LEU A 195 10.22 2.33 12.88
CA LEU A 195 9.98 3.51 12.06
C LEU A 195 9.84 3.11 10.60
N ASN A 196 8.83 3.66 9.92
CA ASN A 196 8.70 3.57 8.46
C ASN A 196 8.92 4.94 7.85
N LEU A 197 9.95 5.05 7.04
CA LEU A 197 10.33 6.27 6.34
C LEU A 197 10.03 6.09 4.86
N LEU A 198 9.04 6.83 4.35
CA LEU A 198 8.56 6.70 2.98
C LEU A 198 9.31 7.66 2.07
N ASN A 199 9.58 7.24 0.83
CA ASN A 199 10.28 8.07 -0.15
C ASN A 199 9.38 9.07 -0.89
N ALA A 200 8.07 9.07 -0.61
CA ALA A 200 7.06 9.89 -1.29
C ALA A 200 7.04 9.69 -2.82
N ASN A 201 7.31 8.46 -3.30
CA ASN A 201 7.16 8.15 -4.71
C ASN A 201 5.70 8.32 -5.14
N GLY A 202 5.43 9.05 -6.24
CA GLY A 202 4.08 9.40 -6.67
C GLY A 202 3.50 10.66 -5.99
N ASP A 203 4.18 11.24 -4.98
CA ASP A 203 3.69 12.41 -4.24
C ASP A 203 4.70 13.57 -4.22
N PRO A 204 4.64 14.52 -5.16
CA PRO A 204 5.52 15.69 -5.16
C PRO A 204 5.28 16.63 -3.97
N THR A 205 4.11 16.57 -3.32
CA THR A 205 3.85 17.35 -2.11
C THR A 205 4.55 16.76 -0.89
N MET A 206 4.86 15.47 -0.89
CA MET A 206 5.30 14.66 0.26
C MET A 206 4.26 14.59 1.41
N LEU A 207 3.07 15.20 1.26
CA LEU A 207 2.13 15.43 2.36
C LEU A 207 0.96 14.45 2.38
N ARG A 208 0.67 13.74 1.28
CA ARG A 208 -0.58 12.98 1.11
C ARG A 208 -0.80 11.93 2.17
N SER A 209 0.22 11.13 2.48
CA SER A 209 0.14 10.13 3.55
C SER A 209 -0.16 10.76 4.90
N ALA A 210 0.51 11.87 5.24
CA ALA A 210 0.31 12.55 6.51
C ALA A 210 -1.10 13.17 6.61
N LEU A 211 -1.57 13.83 5.54
CA LEU A 211 -2.90 14.43 5.50
C LEU A 211 -4.02 13.40 5.54
N TYR A 212 -3.90 12.33 4.74
CA TYR A 212 -4.87 11.24 4.75
C TYR A 212 -4.98 10.60 6.14
N LEU A 213 -3.85 10.26 6.75
CA LEU A 213 -3.84 9.62 8.06
C LEU A 213 -4.30 10.57 9.17
N HIS A 214 -4.01 11.87 9.05
CA HIS A 214 -4.56 12.88 9.96
C HIS A 214 -6.09 12.88 9.93
N ILE A 215 -6.70 12.83 8.74
CA ILE A 215 -8.15 12.75 8.58
C ILE A 215 -8.68 11.40 9.06
N ALA A 216 -8.08 10.29 8.62
CA ALA A 216 -8.55 8.94 8.94
C ALA A 216 -8.62 8.68 10.46
N ARG A 217 -7.67 9.21 11.22
CA ARG A 217 -7.64 9.11 12.70
C ARG A 217 -8.81 9.77 13.41
N GLN A 218 -9.58 10.61 12.73
CA GLN A 218 -10.81 11.21 13.28
C GLN A 218 -12.02 10.27 13.19
N TYR A 219 -11.92 9.20 12.40
CA TYR A 219 -13.01 8.29 12.06
C TYR A 219 -12.78 6.86 12.53
N ILE A 220 -11.56 6.36 12.36
CA ILE A 220 -11.17 4.97 12.63
C ILE A 220 -9.76 4.93 13.23
N PRO A 221 -9.38 3.83 13.89
CA PRO A 221 -7.97 3.59 14.20
C PRO A 221 -7.13 3.63 12.94
N ALA A 222 -6.16 4.54 12.90
CA ALA A 222 -5.24 4.69 11.78
C ALA A 222 -3.85 5.10 12.28
N PRO A 223 -2.77 4.78 11.54
CA PRO A 223 -1.40 5.15 11.90
C PRO A 223 -1.22 6.65 12.11
N LYS A 224 -0.31 7.02 13.01
CA LYS A 224 0.23 8.39 13.09
C LYS A 224 1.18 8.62 11.93
N ALA A 225 1.30 9.87 11.50
CA ALA A 225 2.30 10.28 10.52
C ALA A 225 2.83 11.67 10.81
N ASN A 226 4.11 11.87 10.52
CA ASN A 226 4.80 13.16 10.50
C ASN A 226 5.96 13.09 9.50
N PHE A 227 7.00 13.91 9.71
CA PHE A 227 8.17 13.98 8.84
C PHE A 227 9.45 13.87 9.66
N MET A 228 10.47 13.26 9.06
CA MET A 228 11.79 13.13 9.66
C MET A 228 12.88 13.43 8.62
N ARG A 229 13.89 14.18 9.03
CA ARG A 229 15.12 14.32 8.24
C ARG A 229 16.00 13.12 8.49
N VAL A 230 16.59 12.57 7.44
CA VAL A 230 17.50 11.42 7.53
C VAL A 230 18.89 11.83 7.10
N VAL A 231 19.87 11.52 7.93
CA VAL A 231 21.30 11.68 7.66
C VAL A 231 21.92 10.29 7.69
N ILE A 232 22.63 9.90 6.64
CA ILE A 232 23.28 8.58 6.55
C ILE A 232 24.78 8.79 6.37
N ASN A 233 25.58 8.22 7.27
CA ASN A 233 27.04 8.36 7.30
C ASN A 233 27.49 9.83 7.19
N GLY A 234 26.79 10.71 7.92
CA GLY A 234 27.07 12.15 7.94
C GLY A 234 26.57 12.97 6.75
N GLU A 235 25.89 12.34 5.78
CA GLU A 235 25.32 13.00 4.62
C GLU A 235 23.80 13.08 4.71
N SER A 236 23.20 14.28 4.46
CA SER A 236 21.75 14.44 4.44
C SER A 236 21.13 13.72 3.25
N TRP A 237 20.17 12.88 3.54
CA TRP A 237 19.29 12.21 2.56
C TRP A 237 17.93 12.90 2.46
N GLY A 238 17.79 14.07 3.08
CA GLY A 238 16.59 14.89 3.02
C GLY A 238 15.45 14.38 3.90
N VAL A 239 14.24 14.81 3.59
CA VAL A 239 13.05 14.56 4.39
C VAL A 239 12.28 13.33 3.90
N TYR A 240 11.75 12.56 4.84
CA TYR A 240 10.89 11.39 4.61
C TYR A 240 9.58 11.54 5.39
N PRO A 241 8.41 11.32 4.79
CA PRO A 241 7.20 11.02 5.55
C PRO A 241 7.45 9.81 6.45
N SER A 242 7.16 9.94 7.74
CA SER A 242 7.30 8.88 8.74
C SER A 242 5.92 8.41 9.15
N VAL A 243 5.65 7.11 8.98
CA VAL A 243 4.34 6.51 9.25
C VAL A 243 4.47 5.40 10.30
N GLN A 244 3.63 5.46 11.32
CA GLN A 244 3.57 4.43 12.38
C GLN A 244 3.33 3.04 11.78
N GLN A 245 4.09 2.07 12.23
CA GLN A 245 3.90 0.67 11.84
C GLN A 245 2.62 0.10 12.43
N PHE A 246 1.86 -0.65 11.63
CA PHE A 246 0.77 -1.48 12.12
C PHE A 246 1.32 -2.74 12.79
N ASN A 247 1.65 -2.62 14.05
CA ASN A 247 2.23 -3.67 14.90
C ASN A 247 1.50 -3.75 16.26
N SER A 248 2.09 -4.40 17.25
CA SER A 248 1.54 -4.47 18.61
C SER A 248 1.44 -3.10 19.29
N ASP A 249 2.37 -2.18 19.02
CA ASP A 249 2.33 -0.83 19.61
C ASP A 249 1.10 -0.04 19.12
N PHE A 250 0.76 -0.18 17.83
CA PHE A 250 -0.49 0.39 17.28
C PHE A 250 -1.73 -0.23 17.91
N VAL A 251 -1.76 -1.56 18.06
CA VAL A 251 -2.91 -2.26 18.65
C VAL A 251 -3.08 -1.85 20.11
N GLU A 252 -2.00 -1.75 20.88
CA GLU A 252 -2.05 -1.30 22.27
C GLU A 252 -2.53 0.15 22.40
N GLU A 253 -2.11 1.03 21.51
CA GLU A 253 -2.55 2.43 21.51
C GLU A 253 -4.08 2.53 21.35
N TRP A 254 -4.67 1.79 20.44
CA TRP A 254 -6.07 1.90 20.10
C TRP A 254 -6.98 0.97 20.89
N PHE A 255 -6.54 -0.24 21.16
CA PHE A 255 -7.36 -1.31 21.74
C PHE A 255 -6.96 -1.67 23.18
N LYS A 256 -5.89 -1.05 23.72
CA LYS A 256 -5.38 -1.29 25.09
C LYS A 256 -4.98 -2.74 25.34
N THR A 257 -4.54 -3.42 24.30
CA THR A 257 -4.03 -4.79 24.32
C THR A 257 -3.02 -4.98 23.20
N THR A 258 -2.10 -5.92 23.35
CA THR A 258 -1.18 -6.36 22.28
C THR A 258 -1.63 -7.67 21.63
N LYS A 259 -2.73 -8.25 22.12
CA LYS A 259 -3.26 -9.54 21.68
C LYS A 259 -4.11 -9.39 20.41
N GLY A 260 -4.60 -10.53 19.90
CA GLY A 260 -5.38 -10.58 18.67
C GLY A 260 -4.55 -10.98 17.45
N ALA A 261 -5.21 -11.06 16.32
CA ALA A 261 -4.53 -11.44 15.07
C ALA A 261 -4.57 -10.30 14.04
N ARG A 262 -3.49 -10.15 13.29
CA ARG A 262 -3.30 -9.06 12.34
C ARG A 262 -2.95 -9.61 10.98
N TRP A 263 -3.55 -9.05 9.94
CA TRP A 263 -3.22 -9.36 8.54
C TRP A 263 -2.98 -8.08 7.76
N LYS A 264 -2.13 -8.20 6.76
CA LYS A 264 -1.98 -7.24 5.69
C LYS A 264 -2.61 -7.82 4.43
N ALA A 265 -3.40 -7.02 3.72
CA ALA A 265 -3.74 -7.22 2.32
C ALA A 265 -2.68 -6.50 1.50
N PRO A 266 -1.63 -7.18 1.00
CA PRO A 266 -0.53 -6.54 0.32
C PRO A 266 -0.96 -5.91 -1.00
N GLY A 267 -0.24 -4.89 -1.45
CA GLY A 267 -0.43 -4.26 -2.76
C GLY A 267 -0.40 -5.30 -3.87
N SER A 268 -1.41 -5.30 -4.72
CA SER A 268 -1.54 -6.25 -5.83
C SER A 268 -2.24 -5.60 -7.01
N PRO A 269 -1.62 -5.61 -8.20
CA PRO A 269 -2.27 -5.09 -9.40
C PRO A 269 -3.53 -5.88 -9.80
N ASN A 270 -3.69 -7.11 -9.29
CA ASN A 270 -4.79 -8.02 -9.64
C ASN A 270 -5.90 -8.08 -8.57
N GLY A 271 -5.82 -7.28 -7.51
CA GLY A 271 -6.83 -7.06 -6.49
C GLY A 271 -7.62 -8.30 -6.04
N ARG A 272 -7.08 -9.11 -5.12
CA ARG A 272 -7.74 -10.34 -4.67
C ARG A 272 -8.26 -10.29 -3.23
N ALA A 273 -7.84 -9.30 -2.46
CA ALA A 273 -8.17 -9.21 -1.04
C ALA A 273 -9.50 -8.50 -0.78
N GLY A 274 -10.54 -8.85 -1.53
CA GLY A 274 -11.86 -8.23 -1.42
C GLY A 274 -12.76 -8.79 -0.33
N LEU A 275 -12.26 -9.69 0.53
CA LEU A 275 -13.01 -10.48 1.51
C LEU A 275 -14.06 -11.40 0.86
N SER A 276 -13.77 -11.87 -0.35
CA SER A 276 -14.58 -12.89 -1.03
C SER A 276 -14.41 -14.24 -0.34
N TYR A 277 -15.51 -15.01 -0.23
CA TYR A 277 -15.43 -16.39 0.24
C TYR A 277 -14.95 -17.30 -0.90
N ILE A 278 -13.81 -17.93 -0.70
CA ILE A 278 -13.14 -18.78 -1.70
C ILE A 278 -13.00 -20.25 -1.25
N GLY A 279 -13.88 -20.68 -0.33
CA GLY A 279 -13.89 -22.02 0.24
C GLY A 279 -13.29 -22.09 1.64
N ASP A 280 -13.22 -23.30 2.19
CA ASP A 280 -12.78 -23.54 3.57
C ASP A 280 -11.30 -23.99 3.66
N ASP A 281 -10.51 -23.83 2.59
CA ASP A 281 -9.08 -24.12 2.59
C ASP A 281 -8.26 -22.87 2.99
N PRO A 282 -7.60 -22.84 4.17
CA PRO A 282 -6.80 -21.72 4.60
C PRO A 282 -5.60 -21.44 3.68
N ALA A 283 -5.11 -22.43 2.93
CA ALA A 283 -3.99 -22.24 2.01
C ALA A 283 -4.35 -21.28 0.86
N ALA A 284 -5.61 -21.21 0.45
CA ALA A 284 -6.09 -20.26 -0.54
C ALA A 284 -6.02 -18.82 -0.01
N TYR A 285 -6.39 -18.59 1.24
CA TYR A 285 -6.34 -17.26 1.88
C TYR A 285 -4.91 -16.81 2.19
N LYS A 286 -4.02 -17.73 2.57
CA LYS A 286 -2.58 -17.45 2.80
C LYS A 286 -1.86 -16.95 1.53
N LYS A 287 -2.39 -17.19 0.35
CA LYS A 287 -1.87 -16.61 -0.91
C LYS A 287 -2.31 -15.17 -1.15
N ILE A 288 -3.30 -14.69 -0.39
CA ILE A 288 -3.92 -13.37 -0.56
C ILE A 288 -3.59 -12.46 0.63
N TYR A 289 -3.68 -12.98 1.85
CA TYR A 289 -3.48 -12.24 3.08
C TYR A 289 -2.20 -12.68 3.78
N GLU A 290 -1.42 -11.72 4.21
CA GLU A 290 -0.19 -11.96 4.96
C GLU A 290 -0.44 -11.77 6.46
N ILE A 291 -0.39 -12.85 7.25
CA ILE A 291 -0.54 -12.73 8.70
C ILE A 291 0.70 -12.06 9.31
N LYS A 292 0.46 -11.06 10.17
CA LYS A 292 1.50 -10.24 10.84
C LYS A 292 1.54 -10.46 12.37
N SER A 293 0.86 -11.49 12.83
CA SER A 293 0.89 -11.99 14.20
C SER A 293 1.21 -13.49 14.19
N LYS A 294 1.13 -14.16 15.35
CA LYS A 294 1.30 -15.62 15.40
C LYS A 294 0.34 -16.32 14.43
N ASP A 295 0.87 -17.09 13.52
CA ASP A 295 0.07 -17.93 12.60
C ASP A 295 -0.64 -19.02 13.39
N SER A 296 -1.97 -19.06 13.32
CA SER A 296 -2.77 -20.06 14.00
C SER A 296 -3.98 -20.46 13.15
N ALA A 297 -4.35 -21.75 13.23
CA ALA A 297 -5.55 -22.26 12.57
C ALA A 297 -6.82 -21.50 13.00
N LYS A 298 -6.90 -21.10 14.28
CA LYS A 298 -8.02 -20.32 14.83
C LYS A 298 -8.16 -18.96 14.13
N SER A 299 -7.05 -18.25 13.91
CA SER A 299 -7.06 -16.95 13.23
C SER A 299 -7.53 -17.07 11.79
N TRP A 300 -7.05 -18.08 11.05
CA TRP A 300 -7.49 -18.31 9.68
C TRP A 300 -8.95 -18.75 9.60
N ALA A 301 -9.41 -19.59 10.51
CA ALA A 301 -10.82 -19.98 10.60
C ALA A 301 -11.74 -18.77 10.83
N ALA A 302 -11.32 -17.82 11.68
CA ALA A 302 -12.07 -16.59 11.90
C ALA A 302 -12.16 -15.73 10.62
N LEU A 303 -11.06 -15.56 9.87
CA LEU A 303 -11.06 -14.81 8.62
C LEU A 303 -11.94 -15.49 7.56
N MET A 304 -11.86 -16.80 7.42
CA MET A 304 -12.72 -17.57 6.52
C MET A 304 -14.20 -17.43 6.90
N ASN A 305 -14.51 -17.48 8.21
CA ASN A 305 -15.87 -17.27 8.69
C ASN A 305 -16.40 -15.85 8.37
N LEU A 306 -15.59 -14.79 8.57
CA LEU A 306 -15.96 -13.44 8.15
C LEU A 306 -16.30 -13.42 6.66
N CYS A 307 -15.43 -13.96 5.81
CA CYS A 307 -15.67 -14.03 4.36
C CYS A 307 -16.95 -14.83 4.05
N LYS A 308 -17.18 -15.96 4.70
CA LYS A 308 -18.37 -16.80 4.49
C LYS A 308 -19.66 -16.07 4.85
N VAL A 309 -19.73 -15.50 6.05
CA VAL A 309 -20.89 -14.73 6.52
C VAL A 309 -21.16 -13.54 5.60
N LEU A 310 -20.13 -12.76 5.29
CA LEU A 310 -20.24 -11.59 4.40
C LEU A 310 -20.81 -11.97 3.02
N ASN A 311 -20.39 -13.09 2.45
CA ASN A 311 -20.76 -13.45 1.06
C ASN A 311 -22.06 -14.25 0.96
N GLN A 312 -22.40 -15.08 1.96
CA GLN A 312 -23.50 -16.03 1.87
C GLN A 312 -24.77 -15.60 2.61
N THR A 313 -24.68 -14.61 3.51
CA THR A 313 -25.87 -14.13 4.23
C THR A 313 -26.69 -13.20 3.33
N PRO A 314 -28.03 -13.40 3.25
CA PRO A 314 -28.93 -12.50 2.54
C PRO A 314 -28.87 -11.06 3.09
N PRO A 315 -29.11 -10.03 2.25
CA PRO A 315 -28.98 -8.64 2.67
C PRO A 315 -29.84 -8.22 3.87
N ASP A 316 -31.04 -8.75 3.99
CA ASP A 316 -31.97 -8.49 5.10
C ASP A 316 -31.50 -9.02 6.45
N LYS A 317 -30.59 -9.98 6.46
CA LYS A 317 -30.02 -10.61 7.67
C LYS A 317 -28.54 -10.25 7.87
N LEU A 318 -27.92 -9.58 6.91
CA LEU A 318 -26.47 -9.43 6.86
C LEU A 318 -25.94 -8.57 8.01
N GLU A 319 -26.59 -7.45 8.33
CA GLU A 319 -26.14 -6.55 9.39
C GLU A 319 -26.10 -7.30 10.75
N ALA A 320 -27.19 -7.98 11.12
CA ALA A 320 -27.24 -8.75 12.37
C ALA A 320 -26.23 -9.91 12.42
N ALA A 321 -25.95 -10.56 11.27
CA ALA A 321 -24.98 -11.66 11.20
C ALA A 321 -23.53 -11.15 11.30
N LEU A 322 -23.23 -9.96 10.81
CA LEU A 322 -21.89 -9.36 10.86
C LEU A 322 -21.60 -8.67 12.19
N GLU A 323 -22.58 -8.13 12.89
CA GLU A 323 -22.39 -7.33 14.10
C GLU A 323 -21.46 -7.97 15.16
N PRO A 324 -21.56 -9.28 15.46
CA PRO A 324 -20.66 -9.93 16.42
C PRO A 324 -19.24 -10.16 15.91
N ILE A 325 -18.99 -10.14 14.59
CA ILE A 325 -17.72 -10.53 13.97
C ILE A 325 -17.02 -9.43 13.18
N LEU A 326 -17.69 -8.31 12.93
CA LEU A 326 -17.13 -7.17 12.18
C LEU A 326 -17.52 -5.86 12.84
N ASP A 327 -16.61 -4.95 13.01
CA ASP A 327 -16.91 -3.54 13.25
C ASP A 327 -17.47 -2.93 11.96
N ILE A 328 -18.79 -3.06 11.78
CA ILE A 328 -19.49 -2.62 10.55
C ILE A 328 -19.31 -1.12 10.36
N ASP A 329 -19.43 -0.34 11.44
CA ASP A 329 -19.33 1.11 11.40
C ASP A 329 -17.93 1.55 11.00
N GLY A 330 -16.89 0.95 11.59
CA GLY A 330 -15.50 1.14 11.21
C GLY A 330 -15.23 0.75 9.75
N ALA A 331 -15.81 -0.35 9.27
CA ALA A 331 -15.67 -0.78 7.87
C ALA A 331 -16.34 0.20 6.89
N LEU A 332 -17.51 0.73 7.23
CA LEU A 332 -18.19 1.77 6.41
C LEU A 332 -17.39 3.06 6.37
N LYS A 333 -16.82 3.49 7.51
CA LYS A 333 -15.95 4.68 7.58
C LYS A 333 -14.65 4.48 6.78
N PHE A 334 -14.04 3.28 6.86
CA PHE A 334 -12.88 2.93 6.03
C PHE A 334 -13.21 3.07 4.54
N LEU A 335 -14.31 2.48 4.08
CA LEU A 335 -14.75 2.58 2.68
C LEU A 335 -15.08 4.04 2.29
N ALA A 336 -15.66 4.83 3.20
CA ALA A 336 -15.97 6.23 2.96
C ALA A 336 -14.71 7.09 2.82
N LEU A 337 -13.69 6.87 3.67
CA LEU A 337 -12.39 7.54 3.57
C LEU A 337 -11.67 7.21 2.27
N ASP A 338 -11.64 5.91 1.92
CA ASP A 338 -11.02 5.40 0.69
C ASP A 338 -11.64 6.06 -0.56
N LYS A 339 -12.95 6.34 -0.53
CA LYS A 339 -13.68 7.01 -1.61
C LYS A 339 -13.61 8.52 -1.56
N ALA A 340 -13.91 9.12 -0.42
CA ALA A 340 -13.97 10.58 -0.31
C ALA A 340 -12.62 11.22 -0.60
N LEU A 341 -11.52 10.59 -0.17
CA LEU A 341 -10.16 11.07 -0.36
C LEU A 341 -9.47 10.46 -1.60
N ILE A 342 -10.16 9.64 -2.35
CA ILE A 342 -9.68 8.92 -3.56
C ILE A 342 -8.32 8.28 -3.32
N ASN A 343 -8.32 7.10 -2.69
CA ASN A 343 -7.12 6.29 -2.55
C ASN A 343 -6.93 5.43 -3.80
N ASN A 344 -6.02 5.82 -4.70
CA ASN A 344 -5.82 5.14 -5.98
C ASN A 344 -5.17 3.74 -5.84
N ASP A 345 -4.54 3.45 -4.71
CA ASP A 345 -4.00 2.13 -4.37
C ASP A 345 -4.90 1.32 -3.44
N GLY A 346 -5.97 1.92 -2.92
CA GLY A 346 -6.80 1.38 -1.88
C GLY A 346 -7.75 0.26 -2.31
N TYR A 347 -8.65 -0.06 -1.37
CA TYR A 347 -9.62 -1.14 -1.51
C TYR A 347 -10.54 -0.97 -2.75
N TRP A 348 -11.00 0.24 -3.03
CA TRP A 348 -11.94 0.47 -4.14
C TRP A 348 -11.33 0.21 -5.51
N THR A 349 -10.02 0.39 -5.68
CA THR A 349 -9.31 0.21 -6.95
C THR A 349 -8.93 -1.25 -7.14
N ARG A 350 -8.14 -1.78 -6.22
CA ARG A 350 -7.44 -3.06 -6.35
C ARG A 350 -7.76 -4.06 -5.24
N ALA A 351 -8.66 -3.74 -4.30
CA ALA A 351 -8.92 -4.54 -3.10
C ALA A 351 -7.60 -4.96 -2.42
N SER A 352 -6.70 -4.00 -2.22
CA SER A 352 -5.37 -4.18 -1.64
C SER A 352 -4.99 -3.01 -0.72
N ASP A 353 -3.79 -3.03 -0.17
CA ASP A 353 -3.19 -1.96 0.65
C ASP A 353 -4.05 -1.53 1.85
N TYR A 354 -4.61 -2.53 2.52
CA TYR A 354 -5.28 -2.35 3.79
C TYR A 354 -4.87 -3.43 4.80
N SER A 355 -5.25 -3.25 6.04
CA SER A 355 -4.95 -4.18 7.13
C SER A 355 -6.21 -4.62 7.85
N LEU A 356 -6.17 -5.82 8.42
CA LEU A 356 -7.22 -6.40 9.24
C LEU A 356 -6.68 -6.68 10.64
N TYR A 357 -7.51 -6.42 11.64
CA TYR A 357 -7.25 -6.80 13.02
C TYR A 357 -8.45 -7.55 13.58
N LEU A 358 -8.23 -8.75 14.10
CA LEU A 358 -9.18 -9.51 14.87
C LEU A 358 -8.90 -9.28 16.36
N ASP A 359 -9.79 -8.63 17.04
CA ASP A 359 -9.67 -8.33 18.46
C ASP A 359 -9.94 -9.56 19.36
N GLU A 360 -9.73 -9.41 20.66
CA GLU A 360 -9.95 -10.48 21.65
C GLU A 360 -11.43 -10.89 21.81
N LYS A 361 -12.36 -10.03 21.36
CA LYS A 361 -13.80 -10.29 21.36
C LYS A 361 -14.27 -11.02 20.10
N GLY A 362 -13.39 -11.26 19.14
CA GLY A 362 -13.69 -11.93 17.88
C GLY A 362 -14.21 -11.00 16.79
N ARG A 363 -14.08 -9.67 16.92
CA ARG A 363 -14.51 -8.70 15.90
C ARG A 363 -13.35 -8.28 15.04
N PHE A 364 -13.58 -8.24 13.73
CA PHE A 364 -12.63 -7.69 12.76
C PHE A 364 -12.76 -6.18 12.65
N HIS A 365 -11.62 -5.51 12.54
CA HIS A 365 -11.47 -4.09 12.23
C HIS A 365 -10.67 -3.93 10.95
N VAL A 366 -11.01 -2.93 10.12
CA VAL A 366 -10.38 -2.67 8.83
C VAL A 366 -9.67 -1.32 8.88
N PHE A 367 -8.40 -1.28 8.48
CA PHE A 367 -7.57 -0.07 8.55
C PHE A 367 -6.86 0.21 7.24
N PRO A 368 -6.62 1.49 6.89
CA PRO A 368 -5.78 1.85 5.76
C PRO A 368 -4.32 1.44 6.03
N HIS A 369 -3.60 1.05 4.95
CA HIS A 369 -2.19 0.69 5.05
C HIS A 369 -1.28 1.66 4.31
N ASP A 370 -1.50 1.88 3.02
CA ASP A 370 -0.77 2.82 2.19
C ASP A 370 -1.66 3.97 1.74
N ALA A 371 -1.15 5.19 1.82
CA ALA A 371 -1.92 6.40 1.58
C ALA A 371 -1.17 7.45 0.74
N ASN A 372 -0.07 7.08 0.08
CA ASN A 372 0.72 8.01 -0.75
C ASN A 372 0.00 8.39 -2.06
N GLU A 373 -0.89 7.54 -2.57
CA GLU A 373 -1.67 7.78 -3.79
C GLU A 373 -3.08 8.32 -3.51
N THR A 374 -3.24 9.05 -2.41
CA THR A 374 -4.53 9.68 -2.00
C THR A 374 -4.59 11.16 -2.37
N LEU A 375 -5.75 11.77 -2.19
CA LEU A 375 -5.98 13.22 -2.43
C LEU A 375 -5.56 13.64 -3.86
N ALA A 376 -5.82 12.78 -4.82
CA ALA A 376 -5.53 12.94 -6.24
C ALA A 376 -6.73 12.49 -7.09
N PRO A 377 -6.87 12.99 -8.32
CA PRO A 377 -7.87 12.47 -9.25
C PRO A 377 -7.79 10.95 -9.38
N ALA A 378 -8.94 10.32 -9.63
CA ALA A 378 -8.98 8.88 -9.83
C ALA A 378 -8.17 8.46 -11.06
N GLU A 379 -7.21 7.57 -10.86
CA GLU A 379 -6.47 6.98 -11.96
C GLU A 379 -7.20 5.74 -12.50
N MET A 380 -7.49 5.73 -13.79
CA MET A 380 -8.19 4.62 -14.47
C MET A 380 -7.31 3.37 -14.68
N MET A 381 -6.17 3.26 -14.01
CA MET A 381 -5.22 2.14 -14.20
C MET A 381 -5.73 0.77 -13.75
N GLY A 382 -6.85 0.68 -13.05
CA GLY A 382 -7.44 -0.56 -12.57
C GLY A 382 -8.72 -1.02 -13.28
N MET A 383 -9.30 -0.19 -14.13
CA MET A 383 -10.40 -0.64 -14.95
C MET A 383 -9.83 -1.45 -16.11
N GLY A 384 -9.88 -2.77 -15.96
CA GLY A 384 -9.40 -3.75 -16.89
C GLY A 384 -9.71 -3.37 -18.33
N ARG A 385 -8.79 -3.65 -19.24
CA ARG A 385 -9.11 -3.77 -20.66
C ARG A 385 -10.47 -4.45 -20.73
N GLY A 386 -11.48 -3.72 -21.20
CA GLY A 386 -12.81 -4.26 -21.41
C GLY A 386 -12.72 -5.62 -22.09
N PRO A 387 -13.70 -6.50 -21.96
CA PRO A 387 -13.65 -7.82 -22.55
C PRO A 387 -13.23 -7.65 -23.99
N ARG A 388 -12.08 -8.24 -24.37
CA ARG A 388 -11.68 -8.33 -25.77
C ARG A 388 -12.86 -8.98 -26.48
N GLY A 389 -13.55 -8.20 -27.29
CA GLY A 389 -14.59 -8.74 -28.15
C GLY A 389 -14.02 -9.95 -28.91
N PRO A 390 -14.80 -11.01 -29.11
CA PRO A 390 -14.35 -12.15 -29.88
C PRO A 390 -14.16 -11.69 -31.32
N GLY A 391 -12.91 -11.69 -31.81
CA GLY A 391 -12.61 -11.56 -33.24
C GLY A 391 -11.88 -10.32 -33.72
N GLY A 392 -10.67 -10.09 -33.19
CA GLY A 392 -9.67 -9.36 -33.97
C GLY A 392 -8.55 -10.31 -34.38
N PRO A 393 -8.26 -10.52 -35.70
CA PRO A 393 -7.18 -11.40 -36.10
C PRO A 393 -5.84 -10.80 -35.67
N GLY A 394 -5.07 -11.55 -34.88
CA GLY A 394 -3.69 -11.25 -34.60
C GLY A 394 -2.89 -11.33 -35.90
N GLY A 395 -2.45 -10.20 -36.44
CA GLY A 395 -1.49 -10.19 -37.52
C GLY A 395 -0.17 -10.81 -37.07
N PRO A 396 0.42 -11.75 -37.80
CA PRO A 396 1.73 -12.30 -37.51
C PRO A 396 2.80 -11.28 -37.93
N GLY A 397 3.67 -10.84 -36.99
CA GLY A 397 4.93 -10.24 -37.40
C GLY A 397 5.37 -8.95 -36.70
N GLY A 398 5.15 -8.78 -35.42
CA GLY A 398 5.91 -7.78 -34.65
C GLY A 398 7.03 -8.45 -33.85
N PRO A 399 8.24 -7.88 -33.76
CA PRO A 399 9.29 -8.45 -32.93
C PRO A 399 8.88 -8.48 -31.47
N PRO A 400 9.18 -9.56 -30.72
CA PRO A 400 8.71 -9.75 -29.33
C PRO A 400 9.32 -8.79 -28.29
N ASN A 401 10.16 -7.82 -28.68
CA ASN A 401 10.92 -6.95 -27.78
C ASN A 401 10.84 -5.44 -28.13
N GLY A 402 9.81 -5.00 -28.83
CA GLY A 402 9.59 -3.57 -29.04
C GLY A 402 8.98 -2.88 -27.81
N PRO A 403 9.29 -1.58 -27.56
CA PRO A 403 8.58 -0.81 -26.54
C PRO A 403 7.07 -0.84 -26.85
N PRO A 404 6.20 -0.85 -25.81
CA PRO A 404 4.76 -0.80 -26.07
C PRO A 404 4.45 0.43 -26.94
N PRO A 405 3.52 0.30 -27.91
CA PRO A 405 3.16 1.43 -28.76
C PRO A 405 2.71 2.58 -27.87
N GLY A 406 3.28 3.76 -28.09
CA GLY A 406 2.83 5.00 -27.45
C GLY A 406 1.33 5.24 -27.71
N PRO A 407 0.70 6.14 -26.96
CA PRO A 407 -0.68 6.49 -27.23
C PRO A 407 -0.83 6.93 -28.69
N PRO A 408 -1.96 6.58 -29.33
CA PRO A 408 -2.16 6.93 -30.74
C PRO A 408 -2.06 8.45 -30.93
N PRO A 409 -1.56 8.93 -32.09
CA PRO A 409 -1.53 10.35 -32.40
C PRO A 409 -2.91 10.98 -32.20
N GLY A 410 -2.99 12.06 -31.42
CA GLY A 410 -4.25 12.71 -31.08
C GLY A 410 -4.92 12.21 -29.80
N PHE A 411 -4.34 11.25 -29.07
CA PHE A 411 -4.84 10.88 -27.76
C PHE A 411 -4.57 12.01 -26.77
N THR A 412 -5.62 12.73 -26.41
CA THR A 412 -5.61 13.65 -25.27
C THR A 412 -6.09 12.85 -24.05
N PRO A 413 -5.28 12.71 -22.99
CA PRO A 413 -5.77 12.11 -21.75
C PRO A 413 -7.05 12.81 -21.31
N PRO A 414 -8.06 12.08 -20.80
CA PRO A 414 -9.25 12.73 -20.25
C PRO A 414 -8.81 13.70 -19.16
N PRO A 415 -9.51 14.85 -19.02
CA PRO A 415 -9.16 15.83 -18.01
C PRO A 415 -9.18 15.17 -16.63
N GLN A 416 -8.10 15.35 -15.89
CA GLN A 416 -8.01 14.90 -14.52
C GLN A 416 -9.04 15.67 -13.69
N ASN A 417 -10.00 14.97 -13.12
CA ASN A 417 -10.99 15.58 -12.23
C ASN A 417 -11.17 14.73 -10.96
N ALA A 418 -11.63 15.39 -9.91
CA ALA A 418 -11.88 14.75 -8.62
C ALA A 418 -13.30 14.12 -8.51
N LYS A 419 -14.00 13.89 -9.63
CA LYS A 419 -15.41 13.46 -9.68
C LYS A 419 -15.60 11.94 -9.68
N LEU A 420 -14.94 11.24 -8.75
CA LEU A 420 -15.16 9.80 -8.56
C LEU A 420 -16.51 9.56 -7.88
N ASP A 421 -17.36 8.72 -8.51
CA ASP A 421 -18.62 8.29 -7.91
C ASP A 421 -18.38 7.57 -6.57
N PRO A 422 -19.09 7.93 -5.49
CA PRO A 422 -19.00 7.24 -4.19
C PRO A 422 -19.23 5.73 -4.27
N PHE A 423 -19.99 5.25 -5.25
CA PHE A 423 -20.26 3.84 -5.47
C PHE A 423 -19.37 3.17 -6.51
N ALA A 424 -18.35 3.84 -7.04
CA ALA A 424 -17.41 3.21 -7.96
C ALA A 424 -16.84 1.92 -7.36
N GLY A 425 -16.86 0.80 -8.11
CA GLY A 425 -16.44 -0.52 -7.63
C GLY A 425 -17.46 -1.28 -6.78
N SER A 426 -18.63 -0.72 -6.43
CA SER A 426 -19.67 -1.42 -5.69
C SER A 426 -20.42 -2.49 -6.49
N ALA A 427 -20.16 -2.58 -7.79
CA ALA A 427 -20.67 -3.65 -8.66
C ALA A 427 -19.61 -4.73 -8.98
N ASP A 428 -18.37 -4.59 -8.47
CA ASP A 428 -17.29 -5.55 -8.72
C ASP A 428 -17.40 -6.74 -7.75
N PRO A 429 -17.74 -7.95 -8.23
CA PRO A 429 -17.94 -9.12 -7.36
C PRO A 429 -16.68 -9.51 -6.58
N ASN A 430 -15.49 -9.08 -7.02
CA ASN A 430 -14.24 -9.33 -6.32
C ASN A 430 -14.05 -8.43 -5.09
N LYS A 431 -14.94 -7.45 -4.86
CA LYS A 431 -14.89 -6.49 -3.75
C LYS A 431 -16.04 -6.72 -2.78
N ALA A 432 -16.11 -7.92 -2.21
CA ALA A 432 -17.24 -8.37 -1.39
C ALA A 432 -17.58 -7.39 -0.25
N LEU A 433 -16.60 -6.77 0.42
CA LEU A 433 -16.88 -5.85 1.52
C LEU A 433 -17.78 -4.70 1.07
N ILE A 434 -17.41 -3.97 0.04
CA ILE A 434 -18.22 -2.83 -0.43
C ILE A 434 -19.53 -3.30 -1.07
N VAL A 435 -19.48 -4.37 -1.90
CA VAL A 435 -20.67 -4.88 -2.60
C VAL A 435 -21.74 -5.32 -1.61
N LYS A 436 -21.34 -6.12 -0.60
CA LYS A 436 -22.29 -6.73 0.33
C LYS A 436 -22.80 -5.74 1.38
N LEU A 437 -21.93 -4.90 1.94
CA LEU A 437 -22.37 -3.88 2.90
C LEU A 437 -23.32 -2.86 2.23
N LEU A 438 -23.01 -2.40 1.03
CA LEU A 438 -23.84 -1.40 0.34
C LEU A 438 -25.09 -1.99 -0.35
N ALA A 439 -25.24 -3.31 -0.36
CA ALA A 439 -26.51 -3.95 -0.73
C ALA A 439 -27.59 -3.83 0.36
N VAL A 440 -27.20 -3.57 1.63
CA VAL A 440 -28.11 -3.32 2.75
C VAL A 440 -28.48 -1.83 2.76
N PRO A 441 -29.77 -1.47 2.58
CA PRO A 441 -30.18 -0.05 2.44
C PRO A 441 -29.77 0.82 3.64
N ALA A 442 -29.89 0.33 4.87
CA ALA A 442 -29.51 1.06 6.06
C ALA A 442 -27.99 1.34 6.11
N LEU A 443 -27.15 0.36 5.78
CA LEU A 443 -25.70 0.52 5.73
C LEU A 443 -25.26 1.46 4.60
N ARG A 444 -25.95 1.37 3.46
CA ARG A 444 -25.74 2.28 2.32
C ARG A 444 -26.00 3.74 2.69
N GLN A 445 -27.07 4.01 3.43
CA GLN A 445 -27.38 5.37 3.91
C GLN A 445 -26.34 5.86 4.92
N ARG A 446 -25.93 5.01 5.86
CA ARG A 446 -24.85 5.34 6.83
C ARG A 446 -23.53 5.66 6.11
N TYR A 447 -23.15 4.85 5.12
CA TYR A 447 -21.97 5.09 4.29
C TYR A 447 -22.01 6.46 3.61
N LEU A 448 -23.13 6.82 2.96
CA LEU A 448 -23.31 8.15 2.35
C LEU A 448 -23.26 9.27 3.39
N GLY A 449 -23.76 9.02 4.59
CA GLY A 449 -23.62 9.93 5.72
C GLY A 449 -22.14 10.23 6.02
N TYR A 450 -21.28 9.21 6.08
CA TYR A 450 -19.84 9.38 6.30
C TYR A 450 -19.13 10.08 5.13
N ILE A 451 -19.51 9.79 3.89
CA ILE A 451 -18.99 10.52 2.72
C ILE A 451 -19.28 12.02 2.84
N ARG A 452 -20.51 12.40 3.20
CA ARG A 452 -20.90 13.81 3.38
C ARG A 452 -20.20 14.45 4.57
N ASP A 453 -20.06 13.71 5.66
CA ASP A 453 -19.36 14.21 6.85
C ASP A 453 -17.88 14.51 6.55
N ILE A 454 -17.18 13.60 5.85
CA ILE A 454 -15.79 13.80 5.42
C ILE A 454 -15.72 15.02 4.46
N ALA A 455 -16.65 15.12 3.51
CA ALA A 455 -16.67 16.24 2.57
C ALA A 455 -16.91 17.58 3.29
N THR A 456 -17.80 17.61 4.27
CA THR A 456 -18.12 18.82 5.04
C THR A 456 -16.99 19.24 5.96
N ASN A 457 -16.43 18.27 6.70
CA ASN A 457 -15.51 18.55 7.79
C ASN A 457 -14.05 18.58 7.38
N TRP A 458 -13.66 17.88 6.30
CA TRP A 458 -12.24 17.71 5.96
C TRP A 458 -11.88 18.12 4.54
N LEU A 459 -12.77 17.97 3.55
CA LEU A 459 -12.53 18.51 2.22
C LEU A 459 -12.89 20.01 2.15
N ASP A 460 -12.62 20.72 3.22
CA ASP A 460 -12.73 22.18 3.31
C ASP A 460 -11.33 22.78 3.36
N TRP A 461 -10.95 23.52 2.32
CA TRP A 461 -9.63 24.15 2.26
C TRP A 461 -9.36 25.13 3.40
N LYS A 462 -10.41 25.72 3.99
CA LYS A 462 -10.24 26.57 5.18
C LYS A 462 -9.75 25.77 6.41
N LYS A 463 -10.03 24.47 6.47
CA LYS A 463 -9.54 23.57 7.52
C LYS A 463 -8.26 22.82 7.12
N LEU A 464 -8.25 22.20 5.95
CA LEU A 464 -7.14 21.36 5.52
C LEU A 464 -5.95 22.18 5.03
N GLY A 465 -6.22 23.36 4.42
CA GLY A 465 -5.19 24.24 3.88
C GLY A 465 -4.14 24.67 4.91
N PRO A 466 -4.52 25.20 6.10
CA PRO A 466 -3.55 25.55 7.15
C PRO A 466 -2.67 24.37 7.60
N ILE A 467 -3.19 23.14 7.60
CA ILE A 467 -2.40 21.94 7.94
C ILE A 467 -1.42 21.64 6.82
N ALA A 468 -1.87 21.64 5.58
CA ALA A 468 -1.04 21.35 4.41
C ALA A 468 0.08 22.40 4.23
N THR A 469 -0.25 23.69 4.32
CA THR A 469 0.72 24.77 4.20
C THR A 469 1.66 24.83 5.40
N GLY A 470 1.20 24.47 6.60
CA GLY A 470 2.04 24.33 7.79
C GLY A 470 3.10 23.23 7.62
N TYR A 471 2.72 22.06 7.09
CA TYR A 471 3.67 21.00 6.74
C TYR A 471 4.63 21.46 5.63
N GLN A 472 4.12 22.09 4.58
CA GLN A 472 4.97 22.60 3.51
C GLN A 472 6.02 23.58 4.03
N ALA A 473 5.64 24.53 4.87
CA ALA A 473 6.55 25.48 5.48
C ALA A 473 7.60 24.81 6.38
N LEU A 474 7.19 23.78 7.15
CA LEU A 474 8.10 23.01 8.00
C LEU A 474 9.20 22.30 7.18
N LEU A 475 8.88 21.83 5.96
CA LEU A 475 9.77 21.02 5.15
C LEU A 475 10.60 21.83 4.14
N LEU A 476 10.16 23.04 3.78
CA LEU A 476 10.67 23.78 2.61
C LEU A 476 12.18 23.98 2.61
N ALA A 477 12.76 24.33 3.76
CA ALA A 477 14.20 24.56 3.85
C ALA A 477 15.00 23.29 3.54
N ASP A 478 14.56 22.17 4.05
CA ASP A 478 15.18 20.86 3.81
C ASP A 478 14.98 20.38 2.39
N VAL A 479 13.77 20.56 1.83
CA VAL A 479 13.49 20.18 0.44
C VAL A 479 14.36 20.97 -0.54
N LYS A 480 14.65 22.26 -0.26
CA LYS A 480 15.57 23.07 -1.09
C LYS A 480 16.98 22.50 -1.15
N THR A 481 17.48 21.95 -0.08
CA THR A 481 18.84 21.39 0.02
C THR A 481 18.91 19.89 -0.29
N ASP A 482 17.77 19.21 -0.39
CA ASP A 482 17.70 17.77 -0.66
C ASP A 482 18.09 17.45 -2.11
N THR A 483 19.29 16.94 -2.30
CA THR A 483 19.81 16.53 -3.62
C THR A 483 19.28 15.19 -4.10
N ARG A 484 18.66 14.40 -3.21
CA ARG A 484 18.22 13.02 -3.47
C ARG A 484 16.71 12.90 -3.64
N LYS A 485 15.97 14.02 -3.58
CA LYS A 485 14.52 14.07 -3.78
C LYS A 485 14.10 13.56 -5.16
N LEU A 486 12.89 13.02 -5.22
CA LEU A 486 12.34 12.43 -6.44
C LEU A 486 11.71 13.47 -7.37
N TYR A 487 11.34 14.62 -6.84
CA TYR A 487 10.68 15.72 -7.56
C TYR A 487 11.44 17.03 -7.36
N SER A 488 11.24 17.98 -8.27
CA SER A 488 11.88 19.29 -8.15
C SER A 488 11.36 20.09 -6.95
N THR A 489 12.15 21.04 -6.47
CA THR A 489 11.70 21.99 -5.44
C THR A 489 10.47 22.78 -5.90
N GLU A 490 10.46 23.20 -7.15
CA GLU A 490 9.32 23.90 -7.75
C GLU A 490 8.04 23.04 -7.73
N SER A 491 8.14 21.74 -8.05
CA SER A 491 7.00 20.83 -7.96
C SER A 491 6.47 20.74 -6.53
N PHE A 492 7.35 20.69 -5.53
CA PHE A 492 6.95 20.69 -4.12
C PHE A 492 6.27 21.99 -3.71
N GLU A 493 6.82 23.14 -4.12
CA GLU A 493 6.27 24.47 -3.78
C GLU A 493 4.89 24.68 -4.39
N LYS A 494 4.67 24.27 -5.64
CA LYS A 494 3.41 24.45 -6.37
C LYS A 494 2.35 23.41 -6.06
N ALA A 495 2.73 22.16 -5.84
CA ALA A 495 1.79 21.02 -5.77
C ALA A 495 0.76 21.09 -4.62
N VAL A 496 0.92 22.01 -3.67
CA VAL A 496 -0.10 22.23 -2.62
C VAL A 496 -1.26 23.08 -3.15
N THR A 497 -0.99 24.07 -3.96
CA THR A 497 -2.00 25.07 -4.37
C THR A 497 -2.32 25.08 -5.86
N GLU A 498 -1.42 24.56 -6.70
CA GLU A 498 -1.50 24.68 -8.15
C GLU A 498 -1.43 23.31 -8.84
N GLU A 499 -1.89 23.27 -10.08
CA GLU A 499 -1.57 22.15 -10.97
C GLU A 499 -0.10 22.19 -11.37
N THR A 500 0.54 21.04 -11.37
CA THR A 500 1.93 20.89 -11.78
C THR A 500 2.07 19.76 -12.79
N SER A 501 3.09 19.81 -13.63
CA SER A 501 3.52 18.67 -14.42
C SER A 501 4.94 18.33 -14.03
N TYR A 502 5.23 17.05 -13.86
CA TYR A 502 6.58 16.58 -13.61
C TYR A 502 6.88 15.35 -14.46
N PRO A 503 8.16 15.14 -14.80
CA PRO A 503 8.56 13.93 -15.49
C PRO A 503 8.18 12.73 -14.63
N ALA A 504 7.32 11.86 -15.13
CA ALA A 504 7.11 10.58 -14.47
C ALA A 504 8.40 9.78 -14.55
N MET A 505 8.86 9.23 -13.43
CA MET A 505 9.92 8.23 -13.45
C MET A 505 9.33 6.93 -13.99
N GLY A 506 9.34 6.74 -15.31
CA GLY A 506 8.78 5.57 -15.97
C GLY A 506 8.48 5.81 -17.46
N PRO A 507 8.00 4.80 -18.18
CA PRO A 507 7.80 4.88 -19.63
C PRO A 507 6.64 5.79 -20.08
N PHE A 508 5.92 6.41 -19.14
CA PHE A 508 4.66 7.12 -19.42
C PHE A 508 4.82 8.65 -19.59
N GLY A 509 6.04 9.20 -19.57
CA GLY A 509 6.29 10.63 -19.79
C GLY A 509 5.85 11.53 -18.62
N ALA A 510 5.84 12.85 -18.84
CA ALA A 510 5.37 13.81 -17.85
C ALA A 510 3.86 13.65 -17.64
N ARG A 511 3.44 13.58 -16.36
CA ARG A 511 2.02 13.52 -15.99
C ARG A 511 1.61 14.85 -15.37
N PRO A 512 0.47 15.42 -15.81
CA PRO A 512 -0.14 16.51 -15.07
C PRO A 512 -0.53 16.01 -13.68
N HIS A 513 -0.36 16.85 -12.68
CA HIS A 513 -0.65 16.53 -11.30
C HIS A 513 -1.50 17.64 -10.70
N MET A 514 -2.72 17.30 -10.34
CA MET A 514 -3.62 18.24 -9.66
C MET A 514 -3.08 18.54 -8.26
N GLY A 515 -2.96 19.82 -7.93
CA GLY A 515 -2.57 20.25 -6.59
C GLY A 515 -3.60 19.86 -5.53
N LEU A 516 -3.18 19.88 -4.27
CA LEU A 516 -4.06 19.51 -3.15
C LEU A 516 -5.27 20.43 -3.04
N LYS A 517 -5.09 21.76 -3.17
CA LYS A 517 -6.19 22.73 -3.09
C LYS A 517 -7.25 22.50 -4.17
N PRO A 518 -6.91 22.50 -5.48
CA PRO A 518 -7.91 22.26 -6.51
C PRO A 518 -8.58 20.90 -6.38
N PHE A 519 -7.86 19.86 -5.93
CA PHE A 519 -8.45 18.56 -5.63
C PHE A 519 -9.51 18.67 -4.52
N VAL A 520 -9.16 19.27 -3.39
CA VAL A 520 -10.03 19.39 -2.21
C VAL A 520 -11.31 20.16 -2.57
N GLU A 521 -11.18 21.30 -3.29
CA GLU A 521 -12.30 22.13 -3.68
C GLU A 521 -13.23 21.42 -4.65
N GLN A 522 -12.71 20.83 -5.73
CA GLN A 522 -13.52 20.08 -6.71
C GLN A 522 -14.17 18.83 -6.10
N ARG A 523 -13.43 18.13 -5.23
CA ARG A 523 -13.94 16.92 -4.57
C ARG A 523 -15.06 17.24 -3.61
N ARG A 524 -14.92 18.32 -2.83
CA ARG A 524 -15.96 18.81 -1.93
C ARG A 524 -17.23 19.16 -2.70
N GLU A 525 -17.10 20.02 -3.72
CA GLU A 525 -18.23 20.44 -4.55
C GLU A 525 -19.00 19.23 -5.08
N PHE A 526 -18.30 18.30 -5.72
CA PHE A 526 -18.91 17.09 -6.26
C PHE A 526 -19.63 16.24 -5.20
N LEU A 527 -19.02 16.02 -4.03
CA LEU A 527 -19.62 15.18 -3.00
C LEU A 527 -20.79 15.85 -2.28
N MET A 528 -20.77 17.16 -2.11
CA MET A 528 -21.86 17.91 -1.49
C MET A 528 -23.10 17.98 -2.39
N GLU A 529 -22.90 18.03 -3.71
CA GLU A 529 -23.98 18.05 -4.70
C GLU A 529 -24.42 16.63 -5.11
N TYR A 530 -23.70 15.60 -4.69
CA TYR A 530 -23.95 14.23 -5.13
C TYR A 530 -25.35 13.75 -4.76
N LYS A 531 -26.08 13.35 -5.80
CA LYS A 531 -27.38 12.67 -5.68
C LYS A 531 -27.23 11.27 -6.25
N GLU A 532 -27.62 10.30 -5.48
CA GLU A 532 -27.61 8.92 -5.94
C GLU A 532 -28.52 8.77 -7.17
N PRO A 533 -28.04 8.20 -8.28
CA PRO A 533 -28.89 7.94 -9.44
C PRO A 533 -30.07 7.05 -9.04
N VAL A 534 -31.28 7.50 -9.35
CA VAL A 534 -32.49 6.68 -9.18
C VAL A 534 -32.34 5.49 -10.12
N LYS A 535 -32.33 4.27 -9.58
CA LYS A 535 -32.41 3.07 -10.42
C LYS A 535 -33.71 3.14 -11.18
N LYS A 536 -33.65 3.32 -12.49
CA LYS A 536 -34.83 3.06 -13.35
C LYS A 536 -35.05 1.54 -13.26
N ASN A 537 -36.20 1.18 -12.67
CA ASN A 537 -36.68 -0.23 -12.62
C ASN A 537 -36.85 -0.76 -14.04
#